data_47b7300f389b539fa26b32669bc13d55
#
_entry.id   47b7300f389b539fa26b32669bc13d55
#
_cell.length_a   1.000
_cell.length_b   1.000
_cell.length_c   1.000
_cell.angle_alpha   90.00
_cell.angle_beta   90.00
_cell.angle_gamma   90.00
#
_symmetry.space_group_name_H-M   'P 1'
#
loop_
_entity.id
_entity.type
_entity.pdbx_description
1 polymer ?
#
loop_
_entity_poly.entity_id
_entity_poly.type
_entity_poly.pdbx_seq_one_letter_code
_entity_poly.pdbx_strand_id
1 'polypeptide(L)'
;MSAKKILIYYPLMEWYIQQGLIVTKVYGMIHCKKCKIFKSFGELVCNERRKGDIDAKYKVIGEEIKTIGNSSYGRTSMNKAKHNKTSYETQQEYKKSVGSPYFRDADKYGEVYEVQKRKHNTNQNMCIQLSSATLQYAKLRMLQFVYEFLYKFIDKKDFNIMYMDTDSIYSAFASDRIEDLIKTELKSLYEEEKSLWFPRTDTPENTTYDNRTAGLFKTEFTGDGMCALCPKL
;
A
#
# COMPACT_ATOMS: atom_id res chain seq x y z
N MET A 1 -18.68 -0.06 17.94
CA MET A 1 -17.78 1.10 17.74
C MET A 1 -18.51 2.16 16.95
N SER A 2 -18.46 3.43 17.36
CA SER A 2 -18.95 4.55 16.56
C SER A 2 -17.79 5.45 16.19
N ALA A 3 -17.64 5.79 14.91
CA ALA A 3 -16.64 6.73 14.43
C ALA A 3 -17.30 8.10 14.20
N LYS A 4 -16.66 9.17 14.67
CA LYS A 4 -17.11 10.55 14.44
C LYS A 4 -16.38 11.12 13.23
N LYS A 5 -17.10 11.58 12.18
CA LYS A 5 -16.58 12.26 10.99
C LYS A 5 -15.34 11.59 10.38
N ILE A 6 -15.55 10.66 9.49
CA ILE A 6 -14.49 10.02 8.71
C ILE A 6 -14.60 10.43 7.25
N LEU A 7 -13.45 10.60 6.59
CA LEU A 7 -13.39 10.68 5.14
C LEU A 7 -13.27 9.26 4.60
N ILE A 8 -14.21 8.85 3.79
CA ILE A 8 -14.26 7.49 3.25
C ILE A 8 -14.56 7.52 1.76
N TYR A 9 -13.91 6.64 1.00
CA TYR A 9 -14.16 6.46 -0.41
C TYR A 9 -15.41 5.60 -0.62
N TYR A 10 -16.25 5.95 -1.60
CA TYR A 10 -17.57 5.32 -1.81
C TYR A 10 -17.53 3.79 -1.87
N PRO A 11 -16.64 3.12 -2.65
CA PRO A 11 -16.63 1.66 -2.71
C PRO A 11 -16.34 0.99 -1.36
N LEU A 12 -15.49 1.58 -0.52
CA LEU A 12 -15.23 1.05 0.82
C LEU A 12 -16.43 1.28 1.75
N MET A 13 -17.10 2.42 1.64
CA MET A 13 -18.32 2.71 2.40
C MET A 13 -19.45 1.74 2.01
N GLU A 14 -19.65 1.50 0.73
CA GLU A 14 -20.63 0.56 0.20
C GLU A 14 -20.42 -0.85 0.76
N TRP A 15 -19.17 -1.32 0.73
CA TRP A 15 -18.82 -2.61 1.32
C TRP A 15 -19.09 -2.65 2.84
N TYR A 16 -18.76 -1.60 3.58
CA TYR A 16 -19.09 -1.54 5.01
C TYR A 16 -20.59 -1.59 5.28
N ILE A 17 -21.42 -0.95 4.45
CA ILE A 17 -22.87 -1.01 4.57
C ILE A 17 -23.36 -2.44 4.32
N GLN A 18 -22.81 -3.14 3.32
CA GLN A 18 -23.11 -4.55 3.04
C GLN A 18 -22.73 -5.44 4.25
N GLN A 19 -21.69 -5.09 4.98
CA GLN A 19 -21.27 -5.79 6.21
C GLN A 19 -22.05 -5.33 7.47
N GLY A 20 -23.12 -4.55 7.32
CA GLY A 20 -24.01 -4.15 8.42
C GLY A 20 -23.67 -2.83 9.09
N LEU A 21 -22.75 -2.02 8.55
CA LEU A 21 -22.47 -0.69 9.07
C LEU A 21 -23.62 0.26 8.75
N ILE A 22 -23.99 1.09 9.74
CA ILE A 22 -25.05 2.10 9.57
C ILE A 22 -24.41 3.49 9.44
N VAL A 23 -24.70 4.17 8.34
CA VAL A 23 -24.33 5.57 8.13
C VAL A 23 -25.39 6.46 8.78
N THR A 24 -25.05 7.13 9.87
CA THR A 24 -25.99 7.97 10.62
C THR A 24 -26.10 9.38 10.06
N LYS A 25 -25.01 9.91 9.46
CA LYS A 25 -25.01 11.27 8.91
C LYS A 25 -23.94 11.44 7.83
N VAL A 26 -24.29 12.08 6.73
CA VAL A 26 -23.37 12.57 5.69
C VAL A 26 -23.17 14.05 5.88
N TYR A 27 -21.94 14.50 6.06
CA TYR A 27 -21.60 15.93 6.27
C TYR A 27 -21.26 16.65 4.97
N GLY A 28 -20.76 15.93 3.98
CA GLY A 28 -20.42 16.44 2.68
C GLY A 28 -20.01 15.30 1.74
N MET A 29 -20.03 15.58 0.46
CA MET A 29 -19.65 14.64 -0.59
C MET A 29 -18.80 15.34 -1.63
N ILE A 30 -17.71 14.71 -2.04
CA ILE A 30 -16.89 15.15 -3.17
C ILE A 30 -17.15 14.19 -4.32
N HIS A 31 -17.66 14.72 -5.41
CA HIS A 31 -17.89 13.96 -6.63
C HIS A 31 -16.80 14.28 -7.66
N CYS A 32 -16.16 13.23 -8.21
CA CYS A 32 -15.13 13.35 -9.22
C CYS A 32 -15.51 12.53 -10.46
N LYS A 33 -15.18 13.07 -11.64
CA LYS A 33 -15.35 12.32 -12.89
C LYS A 33 -14.37 11.15 -12.91
N LYS A 34 -14.89 9.94 -13.15
CA LYS A 34 -14.06 8.74 -13.28
C LYS A 34 -13.25 8.79 -14.58
N CYS A 35 -11.93 8.63 -14.47
CA CYS A 35 -11.03 8.52 -15.60
C CYS A 35 -9.86 7.57 -15.29
N LYS A 36 -9.29 6.97 -16.33
CA LYS A 36 -8.21 5.97 -16.24
C LYS A 36 -6.88 6.54 -16.71
N ILE A 37 -6.53 7.77 -16.27
CA ILE A 37 -5.32 8.50 -16.75
C ILE A 37 -4.00 7.77 -16.46
N PHE A 38 -3.95 6.93 -15.44
CA PHE A 38 -2.75 6.16 -15.08
C PHE A 38 -2.76 4.72 -15.58
N LYS A 39 -3.75 4.32 -16.41
CA LYS A 39 -3.87 2.94 -16.90
C LYS A 39 -2.61 2.51 -17.66
N SER A 40 -2.18 3.29 -18.64
CA SER A 40 -0.99 2.99 -19.45
C SER A 40 0.30 2.95 -18.62
N PHE A 41 0.42 3.84 -17.63
CA PHE A 41 1.54 3.81 -16.70
C PHE A 41 1.55 2.54 -15.84
N GLY A 42 0.41 2.15 -15.28
CA GLY A 42 0.29 0.92 -14.50
C GLY A 42 0.58 -0.35 -15.34
N GLU A 43 0.09 -0.39 -16.56
CA GLU A 43 0.38 -1.48 -17.51
C GLU A 43 1.87 -1.55 -17.86
N LEU A 44 2.53 -0.40 -18.10
CA LEU A 44 3.96 -0.34 -18.33
C LEU A 44 4.75 -0.92 -17.15
N VAL A 45 4.45 -0.46 -15.92
CA VAL A 45 5.12 -0.94 -14.71
C VAL A 45 4.96 -2.45 -14.57
N CYS A 46 3.75 -2.98 -14.72
CA CYS A 46 3.50 -4.42 -14.61
C CYS A 46 4.21 -5.22 -15.70
N ASN A 47 4.19 -4.75 -16.94
CA ASN A 47 4.78 -5.47 -18.07
C ASN A 47 6.31 -5.51 -18.00
N GLU A 48 6.96 -4.41 -17.63
CA GLU A 48 8.42 -4.40 -17.48
C GLU A 48 8.87 -5.28 -16.30
N ARG A 49 8.08 -5.34 -15.22
CA ARG A 49 8.35 -6.27 -14.11
C ARG A 49 8.22 -7.74 -14.55
N ARG A 50 7.19 -8.07 -15.35
CA ARG A 50 7.02 -9.41 -15.91
C ARG A 50 8.19 -9.83 -16.77
N LYS A 51 8.75 -8.93 -17.59
CA LYS A 51 9.96 -9.20 -18.37
C LYS A 51 11.15 -9.58 -17.47
N GLY A 52 11.31 -8.85 -16.34
CA GLY A 52 12.36 -9.15 -15.38
C GLY A 52 12.17 -10.48 -14.63
N ASP A 53 10.94 -10.98 -14.53
CA ASP A 53 10.63 -12.30 -13.95
C ASP A 53 10.95 -13.44 -14.94
N ILE A 54 10.85 -13.18 -16.26
CA ILE A 54 11.11 -14.17 -17.31
C ILE A 54 12.60 -14.26 -17.65
N ASP A 55 13.27 -13.11 -17.76
CA ASP A 55 14.66 -13.02 -18.23
C ASP A 55 15.51 -12.21 -17.26
N ALA A 56 16.53 -12.86 -16.69
CA ALA A 56 17.48 -12.25 -15.74
C ALA A 56 18.15 -10.97 -16.26
N LYS A 57 18.29 -10.80 -17.59
CA LYS A 57 18.82 -9.60 -18.22
C LYS A 57 17.99 -8.35 -17.89
N TYR A 58 16.68 -8.51 -17.73
CA TYR A 58 15.75 -7.42 -17.42
C TYR A 58 15.44 -7.27 -15.93
N LYS A 59 16.02 -8.10 -15.07
CA LYS A 59 15.73 -8.10 -13.63
C LYS A 59 15.99 -6.76 -12.96
N VAL A 60 17.13 -6.13 -13.28
CA VAL A 60 17.51 -4.81 -12.74
C VAL A 60 16.49 -3.75 -13.17
N ILE A 61 16.11 -3.75 -14.43
CA ILE A 61 15.09 -2.82 -14.97
C ILE A 61 13.75 -3.05 -14.27
N GLY A 62 13.37 -4.30 -14.02
CA GLY A 62 12.16 -4.65 -13.27
C GLY A 62 12.13 -4.08 -11.85
N GLU A 63 13.25 -4.10 -11.14
CA GLU A 63 13.36 -3.52 -9.79
C GLU A 63 13.36 -1.98 -9.81
N GLU A 64 14.03 -1.36 -10.77
CA GLU A 64 13.98 0.11 -10.96
C GLU A 64 12.56 0.59 -11.27
N ILE A 65 11.86 -0.10 -12.16
CA ILE A 65 10.46 0.21 -12.51
C ILE A 65 9.52 0.04 -11.30
N LYS A 66 9.76 -0.94 -10.43
CA LYS A 66 9.04 -1.09 -9.14
C LYS A 66 9.25 0.16 -8.28
N THR A 67 10.49 0.63 -8.17
CA THR A 67 10.84 1.84 -7.41
C THR A 67 10.15 3.07 -7.98
N ILE A 68 10.11 3.22 -9.31
CA ILE A 68 9.40 4.30 -9.99
C ILE A 68 7.89 4.23 -9.69
N GLY A 69 7.27 3.05 -9.77
CA GLY A 69 5.86 2.85 -9.46
C GLY A 69 5.52 3.27 -8.02
N ASN A 70 6.28 2.80 -7.05
CA ASN A 70 6.09 3.13 -5.65
C ASN A 70 6.36 4.61 -5.35
N SER A 71 7.40 5.19 -5.94
CA SER A 71 7.74 6.61 -5.79
C SER A 71 6.67 7.52 -6.37
N SER A 72 6.07 7.14 -7.50
CA SER A 72 4.98 7.89 -8.12
C SER A 72 3.77 7.97 -7.20
N TYR A 73 3.36 6.85 -6.60
CA TYR A 73 2.32 6.82 -5.58
C TYR A 73 2.69 7.64 -4.34
N GLY A 74 3.88 7.40 -3.76
CA GLY A 74 4.37 8.13 -2.60
C GLY A 74 4.44 9.64 -2.82
N ARG A 75 4.80 10.08 -4.05
CA ARG A 75 4.82 11.49 -4.42
C ARG A 75 3.45 12.16 -4.32
N THR A 76 2.36 11.46 -4.66
CA THR A 76 1.01 12.03 -4.58
C THR A 76 0.54 12.28 -3.15
N SER A 77 1.06 11.52 -2.16
CA SER A 77 0.74 11.66 -0.73
C SER A 77 1.71 12.56 0.04
N MET A 78 2.75 13.09 -0.62
CA MET A 78 3.82 13.82 0.04
C MET A 78 3.35 15.14 0.66
N ASN A 79 3.60 15.31 1.95
CA ASN A 79 3.37 16.57 2.65
C ASN A 79 4.59 17.49 2.51
N LYS A 80 4.51 18.44 1.57
CA LYS A 80 5.59 19.39 1.31
C LYS A 80 5.94 20.31 2.48
N ALA A 81 5.02 20.51 3.43
CA ALA A 81 5.27 21.32 4.63
C ALA A 81 6.29 20.67 5.58
N LYS A 82 6.46 19.34 5.51
CA LYS A 82 7.44 18.61 6.30
C LYS A 82 8.86 18.70 5.74
N HIS A 83 9.03 19.14 4.48
CA HIS A 83 10.34 19.25 3.85
C HIS A 83 11.02 20.56 4.21
N ASN A 84 12.24 20.45 4.68
CA ASN A 84 13.09 21.61 4.96
C ASN A 84 13.64 22.19 3.65
N LYS A 85 14.05 23.45 3.72
CA LYS A 85 14.97 24.08 2.77
C LYS A 85 16.37 23.97 3.36
N THR A 86 17.28 23.29 2.68
CA THR A 86 18.69 23.23 3.05
C THR A 86 19.46 24.27 2.23
N SER A 87 20.34 25.02 2.87
CA SER A 87 21.25 25.99 2.27
C SER A 87 22.63 25.86 2.91
N TYR A 88 23.68 26.10 2.11
CA TYR A 88 25.04 26.21 2.62
C TYR A 88 25.35 27.69 2.81
N GLU A 89 25.72 28.06 4.02
CA GLU A 89 25.81 29.44 4.46
C GLU A 89 27.20 29.72 5.08
N THR A 90 27.70 30.93 4.88
CA THR A 90 28.86 31.43 5.59
C THR A 90 28.53 31.69 7.05
N GLN A 91 29.54 31.87 7.89
CA GLN A 91 29.35 32.17 9.33
C GLN A 91 28.46 33.41 9.57
N GLN A 92 28.56 34.42 8.72
CA GLN A 92 27.74 35.64 8.87
C GLN A 92 26.26 35.38 8.50
N GLU A 93 26.02 34.61 7.46
CA GLU A 93 24.65 34.22 7.04
C GLU A 93 24.03 33.27 8.05
N TYR A 94 24.80 32.31 8.57
CA TYR A 94 24.36 31.39 9.65
C TYR A 94 23.88 32.18 10.88
N LYS A 95 24.65 33.19 11.35
CA LYS A 95 24.24 34.03 12.50
C LYS A 95 22.88 34.72 12.27
N LYS A 96 22.60 35.16 11.03
CA LYS A 96 21.31 35.73 10.66
C LYS A 96 20.23 34.67 10.62
N SER A 97 20.56 33.49 10.13
CA SER A 97 19.62 32.37 9.97
C SER A 97 19.14 31.80 11.28
N VAL A 98 20.01 31.72 12.30
CA VAL A 98 19.65 31.26 13.67
C VAL A 98 18.59 32.16 14.30
N GLY A 99 18.59 33.47 14.02
CA GLY A 99 17.55 34.39 14.49
C GLY A 99 16.20 34.26 13.77
N SER A 100 16.09 33.43 12.74
CA SER A 100 14.85 33.25 11.98
C SER A 100 13.88 32.29 12.69
N PRO A 101 12.57 32.57 12.76
CA PRO A 101 11.58 31.65 13.30
C PRO A 101 11.43 30.36 12.46
N TYR A 102 12.00 30.36 11.26
CA TYR A 102 12.01 29.20 10.36
C TYR A 102 13.25 28.32 10.52
N PHE A 103 14.24 28.75 11.31
CA PHE A 103 15.43 27.96 11.60
C PHE A 103 15.04 26.64 12.28
N ARG A 104 15.69 25.55 11.89
CA ARG A 104 15.44 24.23 12.45
C ARG A 104 16.70 23.60 13.00
N ASP A 105 17.74 23.55 12.19
CA ASP A 105 18.99 22.88 12.54
C ASP A 105 20.13 23.40 11.67
N ALA A 106 21.37 23.19 12.13
CA ALA A 106 22.56 23.47 11.33
C ALA A 106 23.76 22.63 11.76
N ASP A 107 24.45 22.10 10.75
CA ASP A 107 25.71 21.38 10.91
C ASP A 107 26.87 22.18 10.33
N LYS A 108 28.02 22.17 11.01
CA LYS A 108 29.22 22.86 10.55
C LYS A 108 30.15 21.92 9.79
N TYR A 109 30.46 22.29 8.53
CA TYR A 109 31.39 21.58 7.66
C TYR A 109 32.55 22.50 7.27
N GLY A 110 33.65 22.43 8.00
CA GLY A 110 34.79 23.35 7.80
C GLY A 110 34.39 24.81 8.00
N GLU A 111 34.49 25.62 6.95
CA GLU A 111 34.16 27.06 6.96
C GLU A 111 32.67 27.33 6.57
N VAL A 112 31.91 26.27 6.25
CA VAL A 112 30.53 26.39 5.77
C VAL A 112 29.57 25.74 6.74
N TYR A 113 28.38 26.30 6.86
CA TYR A 113 27.26 25.74 7.62
C TYR A 113 26.17 25.22 6.69
N GLU A 114 25.80 23.94 6.84
CA GLU A 114 24.57 23.42 6.26
C GLU A 114 23.42 23.83 7.18
N VAL A 115 22.57 24.71 6.69
CA VAL A 115 21.46 25.26 7.49
C VAL A 115 20.14 24.72 6.97
N GLN A 116 19.36 24.13 7.86
CA GLN A 116 18.02 23.62 7.59
C GLN A 116 16.97 24.59 8.12
N LYS A 117 16.08 25.01 7.23
CA LYS A 117 14.95 25.92 7.54
C LYS A 117 13.63 25.31 7.15
N ARG A 118 12.59 25.58 7.91
CA ARG A 118 11.20 25.32 7.45
C ARG A 118 10.89 26.22 6.26
N LYS A 119 10.12 25.71 5.32
CA LYS A 119 9.63 26.53 4.21
C LYS A 119 8.59 27.54 4.73
N HIS A 120 8.80 28.82 4.42
CA HIS A 120 7.88 29.90 4.77
C HIS A 120 6.51 29.68 4.10
N ASN A 121 6.51 29.38 2.80
CA ASN A 121 5.32 29.13 2.01
C ASN A 121 5.42 27.75 1.38
N THR A 122 4.35 26.95 1.49
CA THR A 122 4.24 25.66 0.83
C THR A 122 2.99 25.61 -0.03
N ASN A 123 3.19 25.41 -1.33
CA ASN A 123 2.08 25.14 -2.22
C ASN A 123 1.81 23.63 -2.27
N GLN A 124 0.66 23.21 -1.74
CA GLN A 124 0.21 21.82 -1.69
C GLN A 124 -0.58 21.48 -2.96
N ASN A 125 0.12 21.34 -4.08
CA ASN A 125 -0.46 20.98 -5.38
C ASN A 125 -0.34 19.47 -5.70
N MET A 126 -0.27 18.61 -4.67
CA MET A 126 -0.25 17.16 -4.85
C MET A 126 -1.66 16.61 -5.00
N CYS A 127 -1.81 15.58 -5.82
CA CYS A 127 -3.08 14.88 -6.03
C CYS A 127 -3.35 13.90 -4.87
N ILE A 128 -3.52 14.42 -3.64
CA ILE A 128 -3.70 13.60 -2.42
C ILE A 128 -4.93 12.70 -2.49
N GLN A 129 -5.95 13.09 -3.25
CA GLN A 129 -7.14 12.26 -3.48
C GLN A 129 -6.80 10.96 -4.20
N LEU A 130 -5.75 10.94 -5.04
CA LEU A 130 -5.30 9.74 -5.72
C LEU A 130 -4.68 8.74 -4.73
N SER A 131 -3.75 9.20 -3.90
CA SER A 131 -3.14 8.33 -2.87
C SER A 131 -4.17 7.86 -1.84
N SER A 132 -5.10 8.74 -1.44
CA SER A 132 -6.19 8.36 -0.54
C SER A 132 -7.09 7.27 -1.14
N ALA A 133 -7.48 7.40 -2.41
CA ALA A 133 -8.26 6.38 -3.11
C ALA A 133 -7.50 5.05 -3.21
N THR A 134 -6.21 5.10 -3.56
CA THR A 134 -5.37 3.89 -3.66
C THR A 134 -5.29 3.16 -2.33
N LEU A 135 -5.04 3.88 -1.22
CA LEU A 135 -5.01 3.28 0.13
C LEU A 135 -6.36 2.68 0.52
N GLN A 136 -7.46 3.34 0.21
CA GLN A 136 -8.77 2.81 0.55
C GLN A 136 -9.19 1.61 -0.31
N TYR A 137 -8.73 1.54 -1.56
CA TYR A 137 -8.89 0.33 -2.38
C TYR A 137 -8.04 -0.82 -1.85
N ALA A 138 -6.78 -0.58 -1.47
CA ALA A 138 -5.95 -1.60 -0.84
C ALA A 138 -6.62 -2.13 0.44
N LYS A 139 -7.09 -1.22 1.31
CA LYS A 139 -7.84 -1.59 2.52
C LYS A 139 -9.09 -2.41 2.21
N LEU A 140 -9.88 -2.00 1.21
CA LEU A 140 -11.06 -2.75 0.79
C LEU A 140 -10.67 -4.17 0.37
N ARG A 141 -9.64 -4.33 -0.46
CA ARG A 141 -9.20 -5.65 -0.92
C ARG A 141 -8.73 -6.55 0.21
N MET A 142 -7.98 -6.00 1.18
CA MET A 142 -7.57 -6.71 2.39
C MET A 142 -8.75 -7.17 3.23
N LEU A 143 -9.74 -6.30 3.43
CA LEU A 143 -10.96 -6.63 4.18
C LEU A 143 -11.79 -7.69 3.46
N GLN A 144 -11.93 -7.60 2.14
CA GLN A 144 -12.58 -8.63 1.34
C GLN A 144 -11.88 -9.98 1.51
N PHE A 145 -10.56 -10.02 1.46
CA PHE A 145 -9.83 -11.28 1.69
C PHE A 145 -10.12 -11.89 3.05
N VAL A 146 -10.19 -11.08 4.10
CA VAL A 146 -10.51 -11.59 5.44
C VAL A 146 -11.96 -12.06 5.54
N TYR A 147 -12.92 -11.26 5.08
CA TYR A 147 -14.34 -11.53 5.31
C TYR A 147 -14.96 -12.45 4.26
N GLU A 148 -14.55 -12.29 3.00
CA GLU A 148 -15.15 -13.02 1.86
C GLU A 148 -14.33 -14.28 1.49
N PHE A 149 -13.05 -14.36 1.91
CA PHE A 149 -12.25 -15.54 1.72
C PHE A 149 -11.99 -16.28 3.05
N LEU A 150 -11.20 -15.72 3.99
CA LEU A 150 -10.80 -16.45 5.19
C LEU A 150 -12.00 -16.91 6.02
N TYR A 151 -12.91 -16.02 6.41
CA TYR A 151 -14.08 -16.38 7.21
C TYR A 151 -15.10 -17.23 6.46
N LYS A 152 -15.17 -17.12 5.13
CA LYS A 152 -16.07 -17.92 4.30
C LYS A 152 -15.58 -19.35 4.20
N PHE A 153 -14.34 -19.55 3.77
CA PHE A 153 -13.78 -20.84 3.39
C PHE A 153 -13.11 -21.62 4.52
N ILE A 154 -12.59 -20.95 5.57
CA ILE A 154 -11.80 -21.55 6.64
C ILE A 154 -12.52 -21.37 7.98
N ASP A 155 -12.46 -22.37 8.86
CA ASP A 155 -12.98 -22.24 10.21
C ASP A 155 -12.13 -21.31 11.05
N LYS A 156 -12.78 -20.46 11.87
CA LYS A 156 -12.09 -19.49 12.74
C LYS A 156 -11.09 -20.08 13.72
N LYS A 157 -11.25 -21.36 14.09
CA LYS A 157 -10.34 -22.08 14.97
C LYS A 157 -9.02 -22.46 14.28
N ASP A 158 -9.02 -22.53 12.93
CA ASP A 158 -7.91 -23.05 12.14
C ASP A 158 -6.99 -21.94 11.61
N PHE A 159 -7.29 -20.66 11.90
CA PHE A 159 -6.39 -19.55 11.60
C PHE A 159 -6.48 -18.44 12.63
N ASN A 160 -5.39 -17.67 12.76
CA ASN A 160 -5.33 -16.46 13.57
C ASN A 160 -4.58 -15.36 12.82
N ILE A 161 -5.19 -14.18 12.70
CA ILE A 161 -4.55 -13.01 12.09
C ILE A 161 -3.66 -12.35 13.14
N MET A 162 -2.37 -12.38 12.91
CA MET A 162 -1.35 -11.85 13.83
C MET A 162 -1.08 -10.36 13.56
N TYR A 163 -1.00 -9.96 12.29
CA TYR A 163 -0.67 -8.60 11.90
C TYR A 163 -1.15 -8.29 10.48
N MET A 164 -1.46 -7.03 10.22
CA MET A 164 -1.77 -6.51 8.88
C MET A 164 -1.06 -5.17 8.67
N ASP A 165 -0.44 -5.02 7.51
CA ASP A 165 0.15 -3.75 7.09
C ASP A 165 -0.21 -3.46 5.63
N THR A 166 -1.01 -2.45 5.42
CA THR A 166 -1.44 -1.86 4.14
C THR A 166 -1.90 -2.87 3.09
N ASP A 167 -1.02 -3.74 2.58
CA ASP A 167 -1.20 -4.71 1.49
C ASP A 167 -0.68 -6.11 1.84
N SER A 168 -0.33 -6.34 3.10
CA SER A 168 0.14 -7.64 3.60
C SER A 168 -0.61 -8.08 4.85
N ILE A 169 -0.75 -9.40 5.02
CA ILE A 169 -1.37 -10.03 6.16
C ILE A 169 -0.46 -11.17 6.66
N TYR A 170 -0.23 -11.19 7.96
CA TYR A 170 0.48 -12.25 8.65
C TYR A 170 -0.53 -13.07 9.43
N SER A 171 -0.67 -14.33 9.07
CA SER A 171 -1.65 -15.24 9.68
C SER A 171 -0.97 -16.54 10.05
N ALA A 172 -1.27 -17.06 11.25
CA ALA A 172 -0.97 -18.41 11.62
C ALA A 172 -2.12 -19.32 11.16
N PHE A 173 -1.79 -20.45 10.53
CA PHE A 173 -2.72 -21.45 10.07
C PHE A 173 -2.44 -22.80 10.75
N ALA A 174 -3.48 -23.62 10.93
CA ALA A 174 -3.37 -24.95 11.54
C ALA A 174 -2.77 -26.02 10.57
N SER A 175 -2.50 -25.67 9.31
CA SER A 175 -1.86 -26.53 8.30
C SER A 175 -0.88 -25.70 7.45
N ASP A 176 0.09 -26.37 6.86
CA ASP A 176 1.07 -25.76 5.94
C ASP A 176 0.44 -25.31 4.62
N ARG A 177 -0.72 -25.86 4.28
CA ARG A 177 -1.44 -25.56 3.06
C ARG A 177 -2.83 -25.04 3.34
N ILE A 178 -3.19 -23.91 2.78
CA ILE A 178 -4.53 -23.31 2.92
C ILE A 178 -5.62 -24.24 2.37
N GLU A 179 -5.34 -24.99 1.30
CA GLU A 179 -6.26 -25.92 0.66
C GLU A 179 -6.76 -27.01 1.61
N ASP A 180 -5.94 -27.42 2.57
CA ASP A 180 -6.27 -28.46 3.56
C ASP A 180 -7.27 -27.97 4.61
N LEU A 181 -7.37 -26.65 4.78
CA LEU A 181 -8.24 -25.99 5.75
C LEU A 181 -9.59 -25.56 5.15
N ILE A 182 -9.78 -25.75 3.85
CA ILE A 182 -11.04 -25.38 3.18
C ILE A 182 -12.15 -26.31 3.65
N LYS A 183 -13.25 -25.72 4.12
CA LYS A 183 -14.47 -26.45 4.53
C LYS A 183 -14.92 -27.41 3.45
N THR A 184 -15.21 -28.66 3.84
CA THR A 184 -15.50 -29.74 2.90
C THR A 184 -16.66 -29.39 1.98
N GLU A 185 -17.70 -28.74 2.51
CA GLU A 185 -18.90 -28.31 1.76
C GLU A 185 -18.63 -27.15 0.78
N LEU A 186 -17.52 -26.43 0.92
CA LEU A 186 -17.16 -25.28 0.09
C LEU A 186 -16.00 -25.57 -0.89
N LYS A 187 -15.49 -26.81 -0.94
CA LYS A 187 -14.36 -27.16 -1.83
C LYS A 187 -14.65 -26.90 -3.31
N SER A 188 -15.84 -27.24 -3.78
CA SER A 188 -16.21 -26.97 -5.18
C SER A 188 -16.24 -25.48 -5.49
N LEU A 189 -16.85 -24.69 -4.61
CA LEU A 189 -16.90 -23.23 -4.73
C LEU A 189 -15.51 -22.59 -4.62
N TYR A 190 -14.64 -23.13 -3.77
CA TYR A 190 -13.25 -22.68 -3.67
C TYR A 190 -12.49 -22.88 -4.99
N GLU A 191 -12.63 -24.03 -5.63
CA GLU A 191 -11.98 -24.27 -6.95
C GLU A 191 -12.46 -23.32 -8.03
N GLU A 192 -13.72 -22.88 -7.99
CA GLU A 192 -14.26 -21.89 -8.91
C GLU A 192 -13.74 -20.47 -8.60
N GLU A 193 -13.66 -20.10 -7.31
CA GLU A 193 -13.34 -18.74 -6.88
C GLU A 193 -11.83 -18.51 -6.62
N LYS A 194 -10.99 -19.55 -6.49
CA LYS A 194 -9.60 -19.40 -6.09
C LYS A 194 -8.78 -18.46 -6.97
N SER A 195 -9.07 -18.42 -8.27
CA SER A 195 -8.40 -17.52 -9.20
C SER A 195 -8.73 -16.03 -8.99
N LEU A 196 -9.79 -15.72 -8.24
CA LEU A 196 -10.11 -14.36 -7.82
C LEU A 196 -9.20 -13.88 -6.69
N TRP A 197 -8.62 -14.83 -5.95
CA TRP A 197 -7.82 -14.54 -4.75
C TRP A 197 -6.33 -14.78 -4.95
N PHE A 198 -5.97 -15.85 -5.67
CA PHE A 198 -4.59 -16.30 -5.83
C PHE A 198 -4.16 -16.37 -7.28
N PRO A 199 -2.87 -16.19 -7.58
CA PRO A 199 -2.31 -16.44 -8.90
C PRO A 199 -2.62 -17.86 -9.37
N ARG A 200 -2.96 -17.99 -10.65
CA ARG A 200 -3.09 -19.31 -11.30
C ARG A 200 -1.72 -19.96 -11.42
N THR A 201 -1.66 -21.25 -11.24
CA THR A 201 -0.45 -22.07 -11.29
C THR A 201 -0.51 -23.20 -12.33
N ASP A 202 -1.55 -23.16 -13.17
CA ASP A 202 -1.84 -24.16 -14.20
C ASP A 202 -0.82 -24.14 -15.34
N THR A 203 -0.31 -22.97 -15.71
CA THR A 203 0.73 -22.80 -16.73
C THR A 203 1.80 -21.80 -16.27
N PRO A 204 3.07 -21.93 -16.73
CA PRO A 204 4.14 -20.96 -16.43
C PRO A 204 3.77 -19.53 -16.85
N GLU A 205 3.08 -19.38 -17.99
CA GLU A 205 2.63 -18.09 -18.53
C GLU A 205 1.62 -17.43 -17.60
N ASN A 206 0.60 -18.20 -17.14
CA ASN A 206 -0.40 -17.70 -16.20
C ASN A 206 0.21 -17.33 -14.86
N THR A 207 1.11 -18.17 -14.35
CA THR A 207 1.85 -17.89 -13.10
C THR A 207 2.64 -16.60 -13.20
N THR A 208 3.39 -16.39 -14.28
CA THR A 208 4.18 -15.17 -14.50
C THR A 208 3.29 -13.95 -14.64
N TYR A 209 2.17 -14.07 -15.36
CA TYR A 209 1.23 -12.98 -15.55
C TYR A 209 0.57 -12.58 -14.22
N ASP A 210 0.03 -13.55 -13.51
CA ASP A 210 -0.76 -13.32 -12.30
C ASP A 210 0.09 -12.88 -11.11
N ASN A 211 1.36 -13.27 -11.03
CA ASN A 211 2.31 -12.78 -10.01
C ASN A 211 2.49 -11.26 -9.98
N ARG A 212 2.15 -10.57 -11.07
CA ARG A 212 2.16 -9.10 -11.17
C ARG A 212 0.78 -8.50 -11.38
N THR A 213 -0.26 -9.27 -11.13
CA THR A 213 -1.64 -8.80 -11.21
C THR A 213 -2.07 -8.20 -9.86
N ALA A 214 -2.49 -6.94 -9.88
CA ALA A 214 -2.91 -6.24 -8.68
C ALA A 214 -4.17 -6.88 -8.08
N GLY A 215 -4.18 -7.04 -6.77
CA GLY A 215 -5.32 -7.57 -6.00
C GLY A 215 -5.31 -9.09 -5.82
N LEU A 216 -4.35 -9.83 -6.38
CA LEU A 216 -4.12 -11.22 -6.06
C LEU A 216 -3.15 -11.36 -4.88
N PHE A 217 -3.45 -12.31 -4.00
CA PHE A 217 -2.62 -12.63 -2.84
C PHE A 217 -1.65 -13.75 -3.18
N LYS A 218 -0.41 -13.61 -2.77
CA LYS A 218 0.61 -14.64 -2.92
C LYS A 218 1.32 -14.87 -1.58
N THR A 219 1.75 -16.09 -1.36
CA THR A 219 2.60 -16.43 -0.23
C THR A 219 4.00 -15.85 -0.49
N GLU A 220 4.49 -15.01 0.41
CA GLU A 220 5.84 -14.44 0.32
C GLU A 220 6.86 -15.26 1.12
N PHE A 221 6.37 -16.06 2.06
CA PHE A 221 7.19 -16.85 2.97
C PHE A 221 6.82 -18.33 2.83
N THR A 222 7.80 -19.15 2.50
CA THR A 222 7.65 -20.61 2.27
C THR A 222 8.58 -21.44 3.17
N GLY A 223 8.97 -20.93 4.33
CA GLY A 223 9.84 -21.63 5.29
C GLY A 223 9.11 -22.06 6.56
N ASP A 224 9.87 -22.51 7.56
CA ASP A 224 9.38 -23.03 8.84
C ASP A 224 8.64 -22.03 9.74
N GLY A 225 8.13 -20.97 9.18
CA GLY A 225 7.38 -19.93 9.86
C GLY A 225 8.22 -18.74 10.32
N MET A 226 7.56 -17.77 10.89
CA MET A 226 8.17 -16.54 11.41
C MET A 226 8.27 -16.63 12.94
N CYS A 227 9.51 -16.60 13.47
CA CYS A 227 9.73 -16.71 14.92
C CYS A 227 9.52 -15.41 15.69
N ALA A 228 9.53 -14.23 15.03
CA ALA A 228 9.37 -12.93 15.68
C ALA A 228 8.62 -11.95 14.80
N LEU A 229 7.64 -11.30 15.37
CA LEU A 229 6.95 -10.16 14.80
C LEU A 229 7.35 -8.91 15.60
N CYS A 230 8.04 -7.98 14.96
CA CYS A 230 8.34 -6.68 15.55
C CYS A 230 7.36 -5.66 14.96
N PRO A 231 6.33 -5.23 15.71
CA PRO A 231 5.44 -4.18 15.21
C PRO A 231 6.24 -2.89 15.03
N LYS A 232 6.02 -2.20 13.94
CA LYS A 232 6.53 -0.84 13.77
C LYS A 232 5.94 0.04 14.88
N LEU A 233 6.80 0.61 15.72
CA LEU A 233 6.46 1.64 16.69
C LEU A 233 6.18 2.97 15.99
#